data_13f1c40efdffe34ce48dd9c670061441
#
_entry.id   13f1c40efdffe34ce48dd9c670061441
#
_cell.length_a   1.000
_cell.length_b   1.000
_cell.length_c   1.000
_cell.angle_alpha   90.00
_cell.angle_beta   90.00
_cell.angle_gamma   90.00
#
_symmetry.space_group_name_H-M   'P 1'
#
loop_
_entity.id
_entity.type
_entity.pdbx_description
1 polymer ?
#
loop_
_entity_poly.entity_id
_entity_poly.type
_entity_poly.pdbx_seq_one_letter_code
_entity_poly.pdbx_strand_id
1 'polypeptide(L)'
;MICSMKRIIVIIFLSLLGTAAFAGTPAEDLMNSIKDKKGVQVIEAKGFVMNFARGAIRKTPMKPLADQVTEVTVCKMEKASPEFIRSFETEAREMLKGYQYYGVKPGEEGRPVETYGNFPVDNVVTEIVVFNPDLHSLFSLRGRYTIEELMALDKGQK
;
A
#
# COMPACT_ATOMS: atom_id res chain seq x y z
N MET A 1 37.29 16.80 16.26
CA MET A 1 36.83 15.57 16.93
C MET A 1 35.50 15.72 17.64
N ILE A 2 35.22 16.81 18.34
CA ILE A 2 33.94 17.03 19.05
C ILE A 2 32.74 17.15 18.08
N CYS A 3 32.91 17.71 16.87
CA CYS A 3 31.86 17.83 15.86
C CYS A 3 31.44 16.48 15.27
N SER A 4 32.30 15.47 15.25
CA SER A 4 32.01 14.15 14.74
C SER A 4 31.10 13.37 15.69
N MET A 5 31.34 13.46 16.99
CA MET A 5 30.50 12.81 18.02
C MET A 5 29.10 13.41 18.08
N LYS A 6 28.98 14.73 17.95
CA LYS A 6 27.68 15.40 17.91
C LYS A 6 26.86 15.00 16.69
N ARG A 7 27.50 14.83 15.54
CA ARG A 7 26.83 14.33 14.32
C ARG A 7 26.35 12.88 14.44
N ILE A 8 27.15 12.04 15.07
CA ILE A 8 26.79 10.64 15.30
C ILE A 8 25.61 10.54 16.27
N ILE A 9 25.61 11.33 17.34
CA ILE A 9 24.51 11.38 18.32
C ILE A 9 23.21 11.88 17.65
N VAL A 10 23.30 12.91 16.80
CA VAL A 10 22.14 13.44 16.08
C VAL A 10 21.58 12.40 15.09
N ILE A 11 22.43 11.64 14.40
CA ILE A 11 22.02 10.59 13.47
C ILE A 11 21.35 9.44 14.23
N ILE A 12 21.88 9.03 15.36
CA ILE A 12 21.31 7.99 16.22
C ILE A 12 19.97 8.46 16.80
N PHE A 13 19.86 9.71 17.20
CA PHE A 13 18.62 10.28 17.73
C PHE A 13 17.53 10.42 16.66
N LEU A 14 17.90 10.80 15.44
CA LEU A 14 17.00 10.84 14.28
C LEU A 14 16.54 9.43 13.86
N SER A 15 17.40 8.44 13.94
CA SER A 15 17.01 7.04 13.64
C SER A 15 16.11 6.46 14.72
N LEU A 16 16.28 6.81 15.97
CA LEU A 16 15.39 6.42 17.08
C LEU A 16 14.03 7.10 17.01
N LEU A 17 13.98 8.38 16.65
CA LEU A 17 12.74 9.11 16.41
C LEU A 17 12.03 8.59 15.16
N GLY A 18 12.77 8.19 14.12
CA GLY A 18 12.22 7.56 12.93
C GLY A 18 11.52 6.23 13.22
N THR A 19 12.10 5.38 14.05
CA THR A 19 11.51 4.09 14.42
C THR A 19 10.27 4.23 15.31
N ALA A 20 10.16 5.28 16.12
CA ALA A 20 9.00 5.54 16.97
C ALA A 20 7.81 6.18 16.21
N ALA A 21 8.06 6.80 15.05
CA ALA A 21 7.04 7.49 14.26
C ALA A 21 6.32 6.57 13.26
N PHE A 22 6.84 5.37 12.97
CA PHE A 22 6.33 4.47 11.94
C PHE A 22 5.48 3.34 12.54
N ALA A 23 4.21 3.67 12.90
CA ALA A 23 3.19 2.66 13.20
C ALA A 23 2.59 2.05 11.93
N GLY A 24 2.90 2.59 10.73
CA GLY A 24 2.39 2.17 9.45
C GLY A 24 3.37 1.32 8.64
N THR A 25 2.86 0.73 7.57
CA THR A 25 3.67 0.00 6.59
C THR A 25 4.32 0.98 5.60
N PRO A 26 5.34 0.57 4.82
CA PRO A 26 5.92 1.44 3.79
C PRO A 26 4.89 2.02 2.81
N ALA A 27 3.89 1.24 2.40
CA ALA A 27 2.82 1.72 1.53
C ALA A 27 1.96 2.79 2.21
N GLU A 28 1.56 2.58 3.46
CA GLU A 28 0.80 3.55 4.24
C GLU A 28 1.62 4.83 4.48
N ASP A 29 2.89 4.69 4.79
CA ASP A 29 3.79 5.83 5.01
C ASP A 29 3.93 6.68 3.73
N LEU A 30 4.06 6.04 2.57
CA LEU A 30 4.10 6.75 1.29
C LEU A 30 2.79 7.52 1.04
N MET A 31 1.65 6.88 1.23
CA MET A 31 0.33 7.52 1.06
C MET A 31 0.15 8.69 2.04
N ASN A 32 0.53 8.50 3.29
CA ASN A 32 0.41 9.55 4.31
C ASN A 32 1.35 10.74 4.06
N SER A 33 2.50 10.50 3.44
CA SER A 33 3.45 11.58 3.11
C SER A 33 2.90 12.56 2.07
N ILE A 34 1.93 12.15 1.28
CA ILE A 34 1.36 12.97 0.18
C ILE A 34 -0.09 13.40 0.42
N LYS A 35 -0.70 13.03 1.53
CA LYS A 35 -2.14 13.28 1.79
C LYS A 35 -2.56 14.75 1.71
N ASP A 36 -1.63 15.67 2.00
CA ASP A 36 -1.90 17.11 1.99
C ASP A 36 -1.53 17.78 0.66
N LYS A 37 -1.07 17.00 -0.33
CA LYS A 37 -0.73 17.54 -1.65
C LYS A 37 -2.00 17.80 -2.46
N LYS A 38 -1.94 18.84 -3.30
CA LYS A 38 -3.05 19.25 -4.15
C LYS A 38 -3.46 18.12 -5.11
N GLY A 39 -4.74 17.81 -5.14
CA GLY A 39 -5.30 16.79 -6.02
C GLY A 39 -5.16 15.36 -5.51
N VAL A 40 -4.62 15.18 -4.30
CA VAL A 40 -4.47 13.88 -3.65
C VAL A 40 -5.58 13.68 -2.62
N GLN A 41 -6.19 12.51 -2.63
CA GLN A 41 -7.16 12.09 -1.64
C GLN A 41 -6.68 10.78 -1.01
N VAL A 42 -6.57 10.76 0.33
CA VAL A 42 -6.25 9.55 1.10
C VAL A 42 -7.43 9.25 2.01
N ILE A 43 -7.95 8.04 1.90
CA ILE A 43 -9.09 7.55 2.68
C ILE A 43 -8.63 6.34 3.50
N GLU A 44 -8.92 6.36 4.79
CA GLU A 44 -8.66 5.24 5.70
C GLU A 44 -9.97 4.69 6.24
N ALA A 45 -10.08 3.36 6.32
CA ALA A 45 -11.19 2.66 6.94
C ALA A 45 -10.66 1.69 7.99
N LYS A 46 -11.12 1.83 9.22
CA LYS A 46 -10.76 1.01 10.39
C LYS A 46 -12.00 0.77 11.25
N GLY A 47 -11.94 -0.26 12.11
CA GLY A 47 -13.00 -0.53 13.07
C GLY A 47 -14.35 -0.79 12.40
N PHE A 48 -15.42 -0.22 12.94
CA PHE A 48 -16.77 -0.49 12.41
C PHE A 48 -17.00 0.03 10.98
N VAL A 49 -16.27 1.07 10.57
CA VAL A 49 -16.32 1.60 9.19
C VAL A 49 -15.91 0.52 8.17
N MET A 50 -15.12 -0.46 8.61
CA MET A 50 -14.74 -1.59 7.77
C MET A 50 -15.92 -2.42 7.27
N ASN A 51 -17.08 -2.39 7.92
CA ASN A 51 -18.26 -3.09 7.44
C ASN A 51 -18.70 -2.55 6.06
N PHE A 52 -18.63 -1.24 5.87
CA PHE A 52 -18.89 -0.61 4.57
C PHE A 52 -17.78 -0.91 3.55
N ALA A 53 -16.52 -0.84 3.99
CA ALA A 53 -15.38 -1.12 3.12
C ALA A 53 -15.39 -2.58 2.64
N ARG A 54 -15.70 -3.55 3.50
CA ARG A 54 -15.86 -4.96 3.10
C ARG A 54 -16.96 -5.15 2.07
N GLY A 55 -18.08 -4.44 2.22
CA GLY A 55 -19.16 -4.45 1.23
C GLY A 55 -18.67 -4.00 -0.15
N ALA A 56 -17.86 -2.97 -0.20
CA ALA A 56 -17.24 -2.51 -1.45
C ALA A 56 -16.23 -3.53 -2.00
N ILE A 57 -15.39 -4.11 -1.14
CA ILE A 57 -14.41 -5.14 -1.54
C ILE A 57 -15.10 -6.38 -2.15
N ARG A 58 -16.26 -6.78 -1.61
CA ARG A 58 -17.04 -7.92 -2.14
C ARG A 58 -17.53 -7.72 -3.58
N LYS A 59 -17.57 -6.49 -4.06
CA LYS A 59 -17.92 -6.15 -5.45
C LYS A 59 -16.70 -6.17 -6.40
N THR A 60 -15.54 -6.50 -5.89
CA THR A 60 -14.27 -6.54 -6.64
C THR A 60 -13.77 -7.98 -6.76
N PRO A 61 -12.75 -8.24 -7.59
CA PRO A 61 -12.05 -9.53 -7.62
C PRO A 61 -11.43 -9.95 -6.29
N MET A 62 -11.29 -9.04 -5.34
CA MET A 62 -10.79 -9.30 -3.99
C MET A 62 -11.86 -9.87 -3.05
N LYS A 63 -13.08 -10.12 -3.53
CA LYS A 63 -14.20 -10.65 -2.75
C LYS A 63 -13.83 -11.83 -1.82
N PRO A 64 -13.05 -12.84 -2.26
CA PRO A 64 -12.70 -13.96 -1.39
C PRO A 64 -11.93 -13.58 -0.13
N LEU A 65 -11.27 -12.42 -0.12
CA LEU A 65 -10.46 -11.94 0.99
C LEU A 65 -11.18 -10.89 1.86
N ALA A 66 -12.38 -10.47 1.47
CA ALA A 66 -13.06 -9.34 2.12
C ALA A 66 -13.18 -9.47 3.64
N ASP A 67 -13.49 -10.66 4.13
CA ASP A 67 -13.69 -10.90 5.56
C ASP A 67 -12.39 -10.88 6.38
N GLN A 68 -11.24 -11.07 5.73
CA GLN A 68 -9.92 -11.02 6.38
C GLN A 68 -9.34 -9.61 6.45
N VAL A 69 -9.89 -8.66 5.70
CA VAL A 69 -9.41 -7.28 5.70
C VAL A 69 -9.83 -6.57 6.98
N THR A 70 -8.86 -6.03 7.72
CA THR A 70 -9.08 -5.30 8.97
C THR A 70 -8.94 -3.79 8.83
N GLU A 71 -8.11 -3.35 7.89
CA GLU A 71 -7.90 -1.93 7.61
C GLU A 71 -7.68 -1.73 6.11
N VAL A 72 -8.19 -0.62 5.59
CA VAL A 72 -7.99 -0.21 4.20
C VAL A 72 -7.46 1.21 4.17
N THR A 73 -6.43 1.45 3.40
CA THR A 73 -5.96 2.79 3.05
C THR A 73 -5.96 2.92 1.53
N VAL A 74 -6.61 3.95 1.02
CA VAL A 74 -6.72 4.21 -0.42
C VAL A 74 -6.17 5.59 -0.72
N CYS A 75 -5.26 5.67 -1.67
CA CYS A 75 -4.77 6.93 -2.21
C CYS A 75 -5.22 7.09 -3.66
N LYS A 76 -5.86 8.20 -3.96
CA LYS A 76 -6.29 8.57 -5.32
C LYS A 76 -5.66 9.91 -5.70
N MET A 77 -5.14 10.00 -6.90
CA MET A 77 -4.43 11.18 -7.41
C MET A 77 -4.99 11.68 -8.73
N GLU A 78 -6.25 11.39 -9.03
CA GLU A 78 -6.89 11.74 -10.31
C GLU A 78 -6.82 13.24 -10.64
N LYS A 79 -6.84 14.08 -9.60
CA LYS A 79 -6.83 15.54 -9.73
C LYS A 79 -5.45 16.17 -9.53
N ALA A 80 -4.42 15.36 -9.33
CA ALA A 80 -3.04 15.86 -9.20
C ALA A 80 -2.44 16.20 -10.57
N SER A 81 -1.36 16.98 -10.56
CA SER A 81 -0.65 17.32 -11.79
C SER A 81 0.02 16.08 -12.42
N PRO A 82 0.16 16.03 -13.76
CA PRO A 82 0.87 14.93 -14.42
C PRO A 82 2.30 14.73 -13.93
N GLU A 83 3.01 15.80 -13.58
CA GLU A 83 4.36 15.73 -13.03
C GLU A 83 4.36 15.06 -11.66
N PHE A 84 3.41 15.42 -10.80
CA PHE A 84 3.26 14.82 -9.48
C PHE A 84 2.92 13.33 -9.60
N ILE A 85 1.99 12.95 -10.47
CA ILE A 85 1.61 11.56 -10.69
C ILE A 85 2.80 10.71 -11.15
N ARG A 86 3.61 11.22 -12.08
CA ARG A 86 4.83 10.52 -12.54
C ARG A 86 5.86 10.36 -11.42
N SER A 87 6.07 11.40 -10.64
CA SER A 87 6.97 11.36 -9.48
C SER A 87 6.50 10.34 -8.45
N PHE A 88 5.20 10.34 -8.15
CA PHE A 88 4.61 9.37 -7.24
C PHE A 88 4.74 7.93 -7.76
N GLU A 89 4.49 7.70 -9.04
CA GLU A 89 4.65 6.38 -9.65
C GLU A 89 6.08 5.86 -9.48
N THR A 90 7.07 6.72 -9.67
CA THR A 90 8.48 6.37 -9.46
C THR A 90 8.76 5.99 -8.00
N GLU A 91 8.27 6.78 -7.05
CA GLU A 91 8.42 6.49 -5.62
C GLU A 91 7.68 5.21 -5.21
N ALA A 92 6.48 5.01 -5.74
CA ALA A 92 5.70 3.81 -5.47
C ALA A 92 6.42 2.55 -5.98
N ARG A 93 6.99 2.59 -7.18
CA ARG A 93 7.75 1.46 -7.72
C ARG A 93 9.01 1.18 -6.92
N GLU A 94 9.67 2.20 -6.40
CA GLU A 94 10.83 2.03 -5.53
C GLU A 94 10.42 1.39 -4.20
N MET A 95 9.33 1.85 -3.60
CA MET A 95 8.76 1.29 -2.37
C MET A 95 8.33 -0.18 -2.58
N LEU A 96 7.71 -0.50 -3.72
CA LEU A 96 7.22 -1.84 -4.05
C LEU A 96 8.33 -2.88 -4.24
N LYS A 97 9.57 -2.47 -4.43
CA LYS A 97 10.72 -3.39 -4.42
C LYS A 97 10.91 -4.10 -3.08
N GLY A 98 10.40 -3.54 -1.99
CA GLY A 98 10.40 -4.16 -0.66
C GLY A 98 9.23 -5.11 -0.43
N TYR A 99 8.35 -5.28 -1.41
CA TYR A 99 7.20 -6.20 -1.37
C TYR A 99 7.41 -7.38 -2.31
N GLN A 100 6.68 -8.44 -2.07
CA GLN A 100 6.62 -9.58 -2.98
C GLN A 100 5.51 -9.38 -3.99
N TYR A 101 5.80 -9.66 -5.25
CA TYR A 101 4.84 -9.58 -6.35
C TYR A 101 3.98 -10.83 -6.41
N TYR A 102 2.65 -10.66 -6.50
CA TYR A 102 1.68 -11.77 -6.54
C TYR A 102 0.87 -11.87 -7.83
N GLY A 103 0.90 -10.87 -8.67
CA GLY A 103 0.25 -10.97 -9.97
C GLY A 103 -0.12 -9.64 -10.61
N VAL A 104 -0.42 -9.73 -11.89
CA VAL A 104 -0.90 -8.63 -12.73
C VAL A 104 -2.28 -8.98 -13.25
N LYS A 105 -3.19 -8.01 -13.24
CA LYS A 105 -4.48 -8.10 -13.93
C LYS A 105 -4.53 -7.05 -15.02
N PRO A 106 -5.16 -7.33 -16.18
CA PRO A 106 -5.37 -6.30 -17.19
C PRO A 106 -6.14 -5.12 -16.60
N GLY A 107 -5.61 -3.92 -16.78
CA GLY A 107 -6.30 -2.68 -16.43
C GLY A 107 -7.35 -2.34 -17.49
N GLU A 108 -8.34 -1.52 -17.13
CA GLU A 108 -9.41 -1.10 -18.03
C GLU A 108 -8.86 -0.31 -19.23
N GLU A 109 -7.78 0.44 -19.05
CA GLU A 109 -7.15 1.28 -20.07
C GLU A 109 -5.85 0.68 -20.64
N GLY A 110 -5.57 -0.60 -20.34
CA GLY A 110 -4.46 -1.34 -20.95
C GLY A 110 -3.19 -1.45 -20.12
N ARG A 111 -2.98 -0.60 -19.10
CA ARG A 111 -1.87 -0.78 -18.15
C ARG A 111 -2.31 -1.75 -17.05
N PRO A 112 -1.47 -2.74 -16.71
CA PRO A 112 -1.88 -3.77 -15.75
C PRO A 112 -2.03 -3.22 -14.33
N VAL A 113 -3.01 -3.78 -13.60
CA VAL A 113 -3.12 -3.62 -12.16
C VAL A 113 -2.19 -4.63 -11.50
N GLU A 114 -1.35 -4.16 -10.60
CA GLU A 114 -0.30 -4.97 -9.97
C GLU A 114 -0.65 -5.24 -8.51
N THR A 115 -0.52 -6.49 -8.09
CA THR A 115 -0.78 -6.92 -6.73
C THR A 115 0.50 -7.37 -6.06
N TYR A 116 0.76 -6.83 -4.88
CA TYR A 116 1.91 -7.11 -4.05
C TYR A 116 1.47 -7.49 -2.64
N GLY A 117 2.36 -8.08 -1.88
CA GLY A 117 2.17 -8.30 -0.45
C GLY A 117 3.50 -8.19 0.27
N ASN A 118 3.47 -7.98 1.58
CA ASN A 118 4.68 -8.08 2.38
C ASN A 118 5.21 -9.52 2.32
N PHE A 119 6.50 -9.70 2.60
CA PHE A 119 7.07 -11.04 2.65
C PHE A 119 6.39 -11.86 3.76
N PRO A 120 5.97 -13.11 3.46
CA PRO A 120 5.23 -13.91 4.40
C PRO A 120 6.09 -14.34 5.58
N VAL A 121 5.45 -14.43 6.75
CA VAL A 121 6.00 -15.04 7.96
C VAL A 121 5.06 -16.18 8.34
N ASP A 122 5.58 -17.40 8.46
CA ASP A 122 4.79 -18.59 8.72
C ASP A 122 3.60 -18.75 7.76
N ASN A 123 3.84 -18.55 6.47
CA ASN A 123 2.82 -18.62 5.41
C ASN A 123 1.72 -17.55 5.51
N VAL A 124 1.90 -16.51 6.31
CA VAL A 124 0.93 -15.43 6.50
C VAL A 124 1.46 -14.12 5.94
N VAL A 125 0.68 -13.51 5.06
CA VAL A 125 0.85 -12.15 4.54
C VAL A 125 -0.11 -11.23 5.30
N THR A 126 0.39 -10.12 5.81
CA THR A 126 -0.40 -9.19 6.64
C THR A 126 -0.81 -7.92 5.92
N GLU A 127 -0.34 -7.71 4.73
CA GLU A 127 -0.72 -6.57 3.90
C GLU A 127 -0.70 -6.94 2.42
N ILE A 128 -1.74 -6.56 1.71
CA ILE A 128 -1.80 -6.60 0.24
C ILE A 128 -1.76 -5.15 -0.24
N VAL A 129 -0.90 -4.88 -1.22
CA VAL A 129 -0.82 -3.58 -1.87
C VAL A 129 -1.23 -3.75 -3.34
N VAL A 130 -2.20 -2.96 -3.76
CA VAL A 130 -2.69 -2.95 -5.14
C VAL A 130 -2.32 -1.61 -5.77
N PHE A 131 -1.54 -1.65 -6.83
CA PHE A 131 -1.16 -0.47 -7.58
C PHE A 131 -1.86 -0.47 -8.94
N ASN A 132 -2.69 0.55 -9.15
CA ASN A 132 -3.39 0.77 -10.42
C ASN A 132 -2.88 2.06 -11.06
N PRO A 133 -1.92 1.97 -11.99
CA PRO A 133 -1.32 3.17 -12.59
C PRO A 133 -2.30 3.97 -13.46
N ASP A 134 -3.24 3.33 -14.13
CA ASP A 134 -4.21 4.02 -15.00
C ASP A 134 -5.23 4.84 -14.22
N LEU A 135 -5.67 4.34 -13.07
CA LEU A 135 -6.57 5.07 -12.17
C LEU A 135 -5.80 5.95 -11.18
N HIS A 136 -4.49 6.04 -11.31
CA HIS A 136 -3.63 6.84 -10.42
C HIS A 136 -3.94 6.56 -8.96
N SER A 137 -3.98 5.27 -8.58
CA SER A 137 -4.37 4.85 -7.25
C SER A 137 -3.46 3.78 -6.67
N LEU A 138 -3.33 3.82 -5.35
CA LEU A 138 -2.61 2.84 -4.55
C LEU A 138 -3.51 2.44 -3.39
N PHE A 139 -3.62 1.14 -3.14
CA PHE A 139 -4.43 0.59 -2.06
C PHE A 139 -3.55 -0.24 -1.14
N SER A 140 -3.77 -0.13 0.15
CA SER A 140 -3.22 -1.03 1.16
C SER A 140 -4.38 -1.71 1.89
N LEU A 141 -4.37 -3.04 1.91
CA LEU A 141 -5.37 -3.88 2.56
C LEU A 141 -4.69 -4.71 3.65
N ARG A 142 -4.78 -4.27 4.88
CA ARG A 142 -4.20 -5.01 6.01
C ARG A 142 -5.15 -6.09 6.49
N GLY A 143 -4.59 -7.21 6.91
CA GLY A 143 -5.34 -8.36 7.41
C GLY A 143 -4.45 -9.55 7.67
N ARG A 144 -4.98 -10.74 7.51
CA ARG A 144 -4.20 -11.99 7.58
C ARG A 144 -4.62 -12.86 6.42
N TYR A 145 -3.70 -13.10 5.51
CA TYR A 145 -3.92 -13.86 4.28
C TYR A 145 -2.91 -15.00 4.20
N THR A 146 -3.33 -16.16 3.75
CA THR A 146 -2.38 -17.24 3.41
C THR A 146 -1.88 -17.08 1.99
N ILE A 147 -0.72 -17.63 1.69
CA ILE A 147 -0.18 -17.63 0.32
C ILE A 147 -1.16 -18.34 -0.63
N GLU A 148 -1.78 -19.43 -0.19
CA GLU A 148 -2.74 -20.18 -0.97
C GLU A 148 -3.96 -19.33 -1.35
N GLU A 149 -4.48 -18.52 -0.41
CA GLU A 149 -5.58 -17.58 -0.68
C GLU A 149 -5.20 -16.54 -1.72
N LEU A 150 -3.99 -15.99 -1.64
CA LEU A 150 -3.49 -15.02 -2.61
C LEU A 150 -3.29 -15.64 -3.99
N MET A 151 -2.73 -16.84 -4.04
CA MET A 151 -2.54 -17.55 -5.30
C MET A 151 -3.87 -17.95 -5.95
N ALA A 152 -4.90 -18.20 -5.15
CA ALA A 152 -6.23 -18.55 -5.64
C ALA A 152 -6.93 -17.37 -6.34
N LEU A 153 -6.60 -16.12 -6.00
CA LEU A 153 -7.13 -14.93 -6.68
C LEU A 153 -6.80 -14.93 -8.18
N ASP A 154 -5.61 -15.38 -8.53
CA ASP A 154 -5.16 -15.43 -9.92
C ASP A 154 -5.90 -16.50 -10.73
N LYS A 155 -6.31 -17.59 -10.09
CA LYS A 155 -7.00 -18.71 -10.73
C LYS A 155 -8.52 -18.51 -10.87
N GLY A 156 -9.13 -17.67 -10.06
CA GLY A 156 -10.59 -17.46 -10.01
C GLY A 156 -11.16 -16.56 -11.11
N GLN A 157 -10.34 -16.12 -12.07
CA GLN A 157 -10.73 -15.17 -13.11
C GLN A 157 -10.65 -15.74 -14.53
N LYS A 158 -10.87 -17.02 -14.66
CA LYS A 158 -11.09 -17.60 -15.98
C LYS A 158 -12.56 -17.54 -16.38
#